data_8da436a5eeabfc85f625e7fd093b4db5
#
_entry.id   8da436a5eeabfc85f625e7fd093b4db5
#
_cell.length_a   1.000
_cell.length_b   1.000
_cell.length_c   1.000
_cell.angle_alpha   90.00
_cell.angle_beta   90.00
_cell.angle_gamma   90.00
#
_symmetry.space_group_name_H-M   'P 1'
#
loop_
_entity.id
_entity.type
_entity.pdbx_description
1 polymer ?
#
loop_
_entity_poly.entity_id
_entity_poly.type
_entity_poly.pdbx_seq_one_letter_code
_entity_poly.pdbx_strand_id
1 'polypeptide(L)'
;MRRRDLLKSTLAGAAALAAPSVTSAQPKRVLKFLPQADLATLDPVWTTADVTRNHAHLVFDTLYGQDNNFQPQPQMAAGHTVAADGRQWDITLRDGLKFHDGTPVLARDCVASIQRWWQRDGFGGVLRAATDEVSVVSDKQLRFRLKKPFPLLADALAVTSNMCAMMPERLAQTDAMKQITEMVGSGPYRFVASERIAGSRVVYERNADYVPRGDGPAEMTAGPKTVHFDRVEWSVVPDPATKSAAMRAGEFDWWENPTIDLLATLKSQAGITTVVKDHSGSIGIMRFNSLYPPFDNPAIRRIVLSAIDQQEFMQAVAGAVPELIRTGIGLFVPGTPLASEVGVSMMQGPKDPAKLKADLAAAGYKGERVVLLAASDFPVIAALALVGGDMLKKIGFNVDYQSLDWGTVVQRRASKEPVDKGGWNIFFTYGGGTGNVSPASLTVIRSNPATAWFGWPNDPKLEALRLAWYDAPDLAAQKKLCAEMQAQLFENPGYAPLGMFYQPTAFRSDLKDIPEGIPQFYRVRRA
;
A
#
# COMPACT_ATOMS: atom_id res chain seq x y z
N MET A 1 -71.82 -19.15 47.19
CA MET A 1 -70.72 -18.91 46.20
C MET A 1 -71.35 -18.71 44.85
N ARG A 2 -71.27 -17.48 44.32
CA ARG A 2 -72.02 -17.12 43.09
C ARG A 2 -71.18 -17.46 41.86
N ARG A 3 -71.77 -18.07 40.84
CA ARG A 3 -71.15 -18.48 39.59
C ARG A 3 -70.34 -17.39 38.81
N ARG A 4 -70.32 -16.17 39.30
CA ARG A 4 -69.62 -15.02 38.74
C ARG A 4 -68.13 -14.90 39.16
N ASP A 5 -67.72 -15.58 40.21
CA ASP A 5 -66.37 -15.47 40.76
C ASP A 5 -65.42 -16.53 40.16
N LEU A 6 -65.98 -17.61 39.54
CA LEU A 6 -65.16 -18.64 38.83
C LEU A 6 -64.74 -18.23 37.44
N LEU A 7 -65.41 -17.25 36.80
CA LEU A 7 -65.10 -16.78 35.47
C LEU A 7 -64.01 -15.67 35.39
N LYS A 8 -63.71 -15.08 36.59
CA LYS A 8 -62.65 -14.04 36.66
C LYS A 8 -61.24 -14.60 36.91
N SER A 9 -61.13 -15.81 37.42
CA SER A 9 -59.81 -16.45 37.67
C SER A 9 -59.25 -17.22 36.49
N THR A 10 -60.04 -17.52 35.44
CA THR A 10 -59.60 -18.22 34.24
C THR A 10 -59.16 -17.29 33.11
N LEU A 11 -59.46 -15.99 33.16
CA LEU A 11 -58.96 -15.03 32.16
C LEU A 11 -57.61 -14.40 32.51
N ALA A 12 -57.12 -14.50 33.74
CA ALA A 12 -55.82 -13.97 34.14
C ALA A 12 -54.64 -14.92 33.82
N GLY A 13 -54.94 -16.22 33.59
CA GLY A 13 -53.90 -17.24 33.27
C GLY A 13 -53.56 -17.37 31.79
N ALA A 14 -54.42 -16.90 30.88
CA ALA A 14 -54.21 -17.04 29.44
C ALA A 14 -53.52 -15.83 28.77
N ALA A 15 -53.38 -14.71 29.45
CA ALA A 15 -52.73 -13.51 28.93
C ALA A 15 -51.21 -13.48 29.14
N ALA A 16 -50.65 -14.42 29.90
CA ALA A 16 -49.21 -14.48 30.17
C ALA A 16 -48.37 -15.31 29.17
N LEU A 17 -49.04 -15.99 28.22
CA LEU A 17 -48.37 -16.88 27.25
C LEU A 17 -48.24 -16.31 25.79
N ALA A 18 -48.64 -15.07 25.57
CA ALA A 18 -48.58 -14.42 24.27
C ALA A 18 -47.87 -13.06 24.28
N ALA A 19 -46.86 -12.89 25.15
CA ALA A 19 -45.89 -11.82 24.94
C ALA A 19 -44.92 -12.31 23.84
N PRO A 20 -44.89 -11.69 22.62
CA PRO A 20 -43.82 -11.99 21.71
C PRO A 20 -42.50 -11.67 22.41
N SER A 21 -41.64 -12.66 22.56
CA SER A 21 -40.25 -12.42 22.93
C SER A 21 -39.67 -11.52 21.85
N VAL A 22 -39.70 -10.22 22.04
CA VAL A 22 -38.87 -9.29 21.28
C VAL A 22 -37.46 -9.68 21.64
N THR A 23 -36.86 -10.57 20.87
CA THR A 23 -35.44 -10.75 20.84
C THR A 23 -34.88 -9.37 20.42
N SER A 24 -34.51 -8.57 21.42
CA SER A 24 -33.76 -7.35 21.21
C SER A 24 -32.47 -7.76 20.49
N ALA A 25 -32.48 -7.67 19.17
CA ALA A 25 -31.26 -7.80 18.40
C ALA A 25 -30.30 -6.75 18.97
N GLN A 26 -29.22 -7.18 19.58
CA GLN A 26 -28.18 -6.23 20.03
C GLN A 26 -27.79 -5.37 18.84
N PRO A 27 -27.71 -4.04 19.01
CA PRO A 27 -27.34 -3.17 17.91
C PRO A 27 -25.99 -3.62 17.35
N LYS A 28 -25.91 -3.83 16.03
CA LYS A 28 -24.67 -4.22 15.36
C LYS A 28 -23.56 -3.24 15.73
N ARG A 29 -22.43 -3.76 16.15
CA ARG A 29 -21.23 -2.95 16.42
C ARG A 29 -20.63 -2.52 15.10
N VAL A 30 -20.80 -1.26 14.73
CA VAL A 30 -20.34 -0.68 13.46
C VAL A 30 -19.08 0.16 13.69
N LEU A 31 -18.08 -0.01 12.83
CA LEU A 31 -16.92 0.88 12.72
C LEU A 31 -17.07 1.71 11.44
N LYS A 32 -17.16 3.04 11.60
CA LYS A 32 -17.32 3.98 10.49
C LYS A 32 -15.97 4.62 10.15
N PHE A 33 -15.54 4.45 8.92
CA PHE A 33 -14.21 4.83 8.45
C PHE A 33 -14.27 5.81 7.28
N LEU A 34 -13.39 6.79 7.30
CA LEU A 34 -13.15 7.74 6.20
C LEU A 34 -11.84 7.37 5.50
N PRO A 35 -11.89 6.70 4.34
CA PRO A 35 -10.68 6.34 3.58
C PRO A 35 -10.02 7.55 2.95
N GLN A 36 -8.75 7.38 2.56
CA GLN A 36 -7.99 8.41 1.85
C GLN A 36 -8.52 8.70 0.45
N ALA A 37 -9.11 7.70 -0.21
CA ALA A 37 -9.62 7.79 -1.59
C ALA A 37 -10.83 6.86 -1.79
N ASP A 38 -11.54 7.03 -2.91
CA ASP A 38 -12.58 6.09 -3.35
C ASP A 38 -11.98 4.73 -3.74
N LEU A 39 -12.70 3.66 -3.40
CA LEU A 39 -12.37 2.29 -3.78
C LEU A 39 -12.87 2.02 -5.21
N ALA A 40 -12.15 2.53 -6.20
CA ALA A 40 -12.50 2.36 -7.60
C ALA A 40 -12.21 0.94 -8.12
N THR A 41 -11.11 0.32 -7.66
CA THR A 41 -10.66 -1.02 -8.05
C THR A 41 -10.75 -1.97 -6.87
N LEU A 42 -11.46 -3.11 -7.06
CA LEU A 42 -11.66 -4.12 -6.01
C LEU A 42 -10.63 -5.25 -6.08
N ASP A 43 -10.09 -5.56 -7.26
CA ASP A 43 -9.15 -6.66 -7.47
C ASP A 43 -7.77 -6.35 -6.88
N PRO A 44 -7.31 -7.08 -5.84
CA PRO A 44 -6.05 -6.82 -5.16
C PRO A 44 -4.80 -7.07 -6.03
N VAL A 45 -4.95 -7.88 -7.07
CA VAL A 45 -3.83 -8.21 -8.00
C VAL A 45 -3.68 -7.16 -9.08
N TRP A 46 -4.71 -6.34 -9.32
CA TRP A 46 -4.75 -5.39 -10.43
C TRP A 46 -3.95 -4.10 -10.19
N THR A 47 -3.91 -3.62 -8.95
CA THR A 47 -3.36 -2.30 -8.61
C THR A 47 -2.61 -2.31 -7.29
N THR A 48 -1.66 -1.38 -7.14
CA THR A 48 -0.93 -1.12 -5.89
C THR A 48 -1.55 0.03 -5.07
N ALA A 49 -2.78 0.46 -5.40
CA ALA A 49 -3.44 1.56 -4.67
C ALA A 49 -3.72 1.17 -3.22
N ASP A 50 -3.36 2.05 -2.28
CA ASP A 50 -3.48 1.80 -0.84
C ASP A 50 -4.91 1.51 -0.40
N VAL A 51 -5.90 2.20 -0.98
CA VAL A 51 -7.32 1.94 -0.68
C VAL A 51 -7.73 0.52 -1.10
N THR A 52 -7.24 0.01 -2.24
CA THR A 52 -7.47 -1.37 -2.66
C THR A 52 -6.71 -2.36 -1.78
N ARG A 53 -5.50 -2.05 -1.35
CA ARG A 53 -4.74 -2.84 -0.36
C ARG A 53 -5.54 -2.98 0.95
N ASN A 54 -6.05 -1.87 1.49
CA ASN A 54 -6.82 -1.86 2.74
C ASN A 54 -8.11 -2.71 2.61
N HIS A 55 -8.80 -2.60 1.46
CA HIS A 55 -9.93 -3.47 1.10
C HIS A 55 -9.54 -4.94 1.04
N ALA A 56 -8.41 -5.24 0.39
CA ALA A 56 -7.95 -6.60 0.19
C ALA A 56 -7.69 -7.33 1.51
N HIS A 57 -7.09 -6.67 2.50
CA HIS A 57 -6.83 -7.25 3.83
C HIS A 57 -8.10 -7.46 4.68
N LEU A 58 -9.23 -6.87 4.32
CA LEU A 58 -10.54 -7.22 4.91
C LEU A 58 -11.10 -8.51 4.31
N VAL A 59 -11.02 -8.63 2.97
CA VAL A 59 -11.74 -9.64 2.20
C VAL A 59 -10.91 -10.91 1.97
N PHE A 60 -9.61 -10.76 1.78
CA PHE A 60 -8.71 -11.89 1.46
C PHE A 60 -7.74 -12.13 2.60
N ASP A 61 -7.23 -13.36 2.68
CA ASP A 61 -6.09 -13.69 3.52
C ASP A 61 -4.92 -14.19 2.66
N THR A 62 -3.73 -14.32 3.23
CA THR A 62 -2.48 -14.68 2.57
C THR A 62 -1.84 -15.90 3.23
N LEU A 63 -0.94 -16.60 2.52
CA LEU A 63 -0.18 -17.72 3.13
C LEU A 63 0.76 -17.22 4.23
N TYR A 64 1.36 -16.05 4.03
CA TYR A 64 2.24 -15.37 4.99
C TYR A 64 1.79 -13.93 5.17
N GLY A 65 1.91 -13.40 6.38
CA GLY A 65 1.78 -11.96 6.69
C GLY A 65 3.15 -11.38 7.02
N GLN A 66 3.23 -10.07 7.22
CA GLN A 66 4.44 -9.38 7.71
C GLN A 66 4.25 -8.91 9.14
N ASP A 67 5.31 -9.04 9.95
CA ASP A 67 5.42 -8.38 11.26
C ASP A 67 5.90 -6.90 11.12
N ASN A 68 6.04 -6.20 12.25
CA ASN A 68 6.48 -4.80 12.25
C ASN A 68 7.95 -4.60 11.81
N ASN A 69 8.72 -5.68 11.72
CA ASN A 69 10.09 -5.67 11.18
C ASN A 69 10.13 -6.07 9.70
N PHE A 70 8.95 -6.16 9.05
CA PHE A 70 8.78 -6.62 7.67
C PHE A 70 9.24 -8.06 7.42
N GLN A 71 9.33 -8.89 8.47
CA GLN A 71 9.69 -10.29 8.33
C GLN A 71 8.45 -11.13 8.05
N PRO A 72 8.55 -12.14 7.15
CA PRO A 72 7.43 -13.02 6.83
C PRO A 72 7.07 -13.91 8.01
N GLN A 73 5.80 -13.94 8.36
CA GLN A 73 5.23 -14.80 9.40
C GLN A 73 4.15 -15.69 8.78
N PRO A 74 4.07 -16.98 9.11
CA PRO A 74 2.99 -17.83 8.63
C PRO A 74 1.62 -17.25 9.00
N GLN A 75 0.66 -17.25 8.04
CA GLN A 75 -0.71 -16.76 8.26
C GLN A 75 -1.74 -17.86 7.96
N MET A 76 -2.08 -18.14 6.70
CA MET A 76 -2.86 -19.32 6.33
C MET A 76 -2.00 -20.60 6.32
N ALA A 77 -0.69 -20.46 6.11
CA ALA A 77 0.23 -21.58 6.27
C ALA A 77 0.33 -21.98 7.74
N ALA A 78 0.28 -23.27 8.03
CA ALA A 78 0.71 -23.84 9.32
C ALA A 78 2.22 -23.70 9.49
N GLY A 79 2.95 -23.84 8.39
CA GLY A 79 4.39 -23.72 8.29
C GLY A 79 4.89 -24.22 6.94
N HIS A 80 6.21 -24.33 6.81
CA HIS A 80 6.86 -24.90 5.63
C HIS A 80 8.08 -25.73 6.01
N THR A 81 8.49 -26.61 5.09
CA THR A 81 9.78 -27.28 5.13
C THR A 81 10.57 -26.97 3.88
N VAL A 82 11.90 -26.85 4.03
CA VAL A 82 12.81 -26.57 2.92
C VAL A 82 13.81 -27.70 2.81
N ALA A 83 14.00 -28.27 1.61
CA ALA A 83 15.01 -29.28 1.36
C ALA A 83 16.43 -28.72 1.60
N ALA A 84 17.38 -29.59 1.94
CA ALA A 84 18.75 -29.17 2.28
C ALA A 84 19.48 -28.39 1.17
N ASP A 85 19.09 -28.63 -0.09
CA ASP A 85 19.62 -27.89 -1.26
C ASP A 85 18.92 -26.55 -1.52
N GLY A 86 17.91 -26.20 -0.69
CA GLY A 86 17.13 -24.94 -0.81
C GLY A 86 16.20 -24.89 -2.02
N ARG A 87 16.03 -25.97 -2.79
CA ARG A 87 15.28 -25.98 -4.06
C ARG A 87 13.88 -26.54 -3.97
N GLN A 88 13.48 -27.10 -2.85
CA GLN A 88 12.11 -27.54 -2.64
C GLN A 88 11.56 -26.93 -1.37
N TRP A 89 10.37 -26.33 -1.50
CA TRP A 89 9.60 -25.80 -0.38
C TRP A 89 8.25 -26.49 -0.35
N ASP A 90 7.89 -27.09 0.79
CA ASP A 90 6.59 -27.68 1.03
C ASP A 90 5.85 -26.82 2.05
N ILE A 91 4.76 -26.18 1.63
CA ILE A 91 3.94 -25.29 2.45
C ILE A 91 2.67 -26.04 2.83
N THR A 92 2.38 -26.13 4.13
CA THR A 92 1.19 -26.82 4.66
C THR A 92 0.17 -25.80 5.15
N LEU A 93 -1.09 -25.91 4.74
CA LEU A 93 -2.19 -25.07 5.20
C LEU A 93 -2.63 -25.49 6.60
N ARG A 94 -3.00 -24.50 7.44
CA ARG A 94 -3.63 -24.78 8.74
C ARG A 94 -5.07 -25.27 8.55
N ASP A 95 -5.63 -25.88 9.59
CA ASP A 95 -6.98 -26.41 9.59
C ASP A 95 -8.06 -25.33 9.66
N GLY A 96 -9.27 -25.66 9.18
CA GLY A 96 -10.47 -24.86 9.35
C GLY A 96 -10.60 -23.66 8.41
N LEU A 97 -9.71 -23.50 7.43
CA LEU A 97 -9.78 -22.41 6.45
C LEU A 97 -10.96 -22.58 5.52
N LYS A 98 -11.77 -21.51 5.39
CA LYS A 98 -12.93 -21.45 4.49
C LYS A 98 -12.95 -20.14 3.71
N PHE A 99 -13.48 -20.21 2.51
CA PHE A 99 -13.86 -19.03 1.74
C PHE A 99 -15.22 -18.47 2.21
N HIS A 100 -15.53 -17.26 1.78
CA HIS A 100 -16.77 -16.56 2.12
C HIS A 100 -18.05 -17.27 1.62
N ASP A 101 -17.93 -18.10 0.61
CA ASP A 101 -19.03 -18.95 0.09
C ASP A 101 -19.18 -20.28 0.87
N GLY A 102 -18.40 -20.48 1.94
CA GLY A 102 -18.43 -21.66 2.80
C GLY A 102 -17.57 -22.82 2.32
N THR A 103 -17.03 -22.77 1.11
CA THR A 103 -16.14 -23.83 0.59
C THR A 103 -14.79 -23.85 1.33
N PRO A 104 -14.18 -25.03 1.52
CA PRO A 104 -12.86 -25.12 2.15
C PRO A 104 -11.79 -24.52 1.25
N VAL A 105 -10.78 -23.88 1.86
CA VAL A 105 -9.57 -23.46 1.15
C VAL A 105 -8.66 -24.67 0.97
N LEU A 106 -8.29 -24.96 -0.26
CA LEU A 106 -7.44 -26.09 -0.63
C LEU A 106 -6.13 -25.61 -1.27
N ALA A 107 -5.13 -26.47 -1.30
CA ALA A 107 -3.84 -26.16 -1.91
C ALA A 107 -3.95 -25.77 -3.40
N ARG A 108 -4.92 -26.31 -4.14
CA ARG A 108 -5.19 -25.95 -5.54
C ARG A 108 -5.60 -24.46 -5.70
N ASP A 109 -6.38 -23.95 -4.75
CA ASP A 109 -6.79 -22.54 -4.75
C ASP A 109 -5.57 -21.62 -4.55
N CYS A 110 -4.68 -22.03 -3.63
CA CYS A 110 -3.43 -21.31 -3.36
C CYS A 110 -2.49 -21.35 -4.58
N VAL A 111 -2.31 -22.49 -5.22
CA VAL A 111 -1.49 -22.63 -6.43
C VAL A 111 -2.02 -21.73 -7.54
N ALA A 112 -3.32 -21.76 -7.82
CA ALA A 112 -3.94 -20.91 -8.84
C ALA A 112 -3.80 -19.41 -8.50
N SER A 113 -4.00 -19.04 -7.22
CA SER A 113 -3.85 -17.65 -6.74
C SER A 113 -2.42 -17.14 -6.92
N ILE A 114 -1.42 -17.94 -6.57
CA ILE A 114 0.00 -17.63 -6.77
C ILE A 114 0.30 -17.46 -8.27
N GLN A 115 -0.21 -18.36 -9.11
CA GLN A 115 0.01 -18.32 -10.56
C GLN A 115 -0.63 -17.10 -11.23
N ARG A 116 -1.73 -16.58 -10.71
CA ARG A 116 -2.33 -15.33 -11.16
C ARG A 116 -1.53 -14.12 -10.68
N TRP A 117 -1.21 -14.05 -9.39
CA TRP A 117 -0.54 -12.95 -8.74
C TRP A 117 0.86 -12.68 -9.33
N TRP A 118 1.70 -13.71 -9.51
CA TRP A 118 3.07 -13.53 -9.99
C TRP A 118 3.19 -13.04 -11.45
N GLN A 119 2.07 -12.97 -12.18
CA GLN A 119 2.05 -12.35 -13.51
C GLN A 119 1.96 -10.82 -13.45
N ARG A 120 1.53 -10.27 -12.32
CA ARG A 120 1.31 -8.83 -12.12
C ARG A 120 2.29 -8.24 -11.13
N ASP A 121 2.61 -8.96 -10.07
CA ASP A 121 3.52 -8.48 -9.04
C ASP A 121 4.97 -8.66 -9.46
N GLY A 122 5.81 -7.68 -9.11
CA GLY A 122 7.20 -7.71 -9.52
C GLY A 122 8.07 -8.66 -8.72
N PHE A 123 7.82 -8.84 -7.43
CA PHE A 123 8.50 -9.84 -6.61
C PHE A 123 7.99 -11.24 -6.98
N GLY A 124 6.68 -11.35 -7.21
CA GLY A 124 6.07 -12.55 -7.77
C GLY A 124 6.68 -12.96 -9.10
N GLY A 125 6.99 -12.00 -9.99
CA GLY A 125 7.68 -12.25 -11.24
C GLY A 125 9.09 -12.82 -11.08
N VAL A 126 9.84 -12.35 -10.07
CA VAL A 126 11.16 -12.91 -9.73
C VAL A 126 11.02 -14.32 -9.15
N LEU A 127 10.08 -14.55 -8.24
CA LEU A 127 9.77 -15.88 -7.73
C LEU A 127 9.39 -16.84 -8.87
N ARG A 128 8.52 -16.41 -9.79
CA ARG A 128 8.16 -17.18 -10.98
C ARG A 128 9.38 -17.56 -11.82
N ALA A 129 10.29 -16.64 -12.07
CA ALA A 129 11.51 -16.91 -12.84
C ALA A 129 12.42 -17.93 -12.14
N ALA A 130 12.48 -17.92 -10.82
CA ALA A 130 13.25 -18.89 -10.01
C ALA A 130 12.53 -20.25 -9.87
N THR A 131 11.22 -20.33 -10.15
CA THR A 131 10.41 -21.53 -9.98
C THR A 131 10.43 -22.40 -11.24
N ASP A 132 10.66 -23.69 -11.07
CA ASP A 132 10.45 -24.71 -12.10
C ASP A 132 8.96 -25.10 -12.13
N GLU A 133 8.40 -25.43 -10.96
CA GLU A 133 7.02 -25.85 -10.81
C GLU A 133 6.45 -25.42 -9.45
N VAL A 134 5.19 -24.98 -9.43
CA VAL A 134 4.36 -24.95 -8.22
C VAL A 134 3.20 -25.91 -8.41
N SER A 135 3.04 -26.89 -7.50
CA SER A 135 2.10 -28.01 -7.64
C SER A 135 1.39 -28.34 -6.34
N VAL A 136 0.29 -29.07 -6.47
CA VAL A 136 -0.50 -29.60 -5.35
C VAL A 136 0.07 -30.94 -4.94
N VAL A 137 0.41 -31.12 -3.66
CA VAL A 137 0.83 -32.40 -3.08
C VAL A 137 -0.37 -33.11 -2.45
N SER A 138 -1.22 -32.37 -1.76
CA SER A 138 -2.47 -32.83 -1.16
C SER A 138 -3.44 -31.66 -1.04
N ASP A 139 -4.66 -31.88 -0.56
CA ASP A 139 -5.63 -30.81 -0.30
C ASP A 139 -5.09 -29.69 0.59
N LYS A 140 -4.14 -30.00 1.47
CA LYS A 140 -3.55 -29.04 2.44
C LYS A 140 -2.09 -28.73 2.20
N GLN A 141 -1.45 -29.26 1.17
CA GLN A 141 -0.02 -29.06 0.95
C GLN A 141 0.26 -28.72 -0.51
N LEU A 142 0.98 -27.63 -0.72
CA LEU A 142 1.53 -27.23 -2.01
C LEU A 142 3.06 -27.27 -1.97
N ARG A 143 3.67 -27.47 -3.12
CA ARG A 143 5.11 -27.60 -3.31
C ARG A 143 5.63 -26.65 -4.36
N PHE A 144 6.71 -25.94 -4.03
CA PHE A 144 7.55 -25.27 -5.01
C PHE A 144 8.77 -26.13 -5.30
N ARG A 145 9.05 -26.37 -6.57
CA ARG A 145 10.35 -26.81 -7.08
C ARG A 145 11.03 -25.63 -7.75
N LEU A 146 12.25 -25.33 -7.32
CA LEU A 146 12.98 -24.15 -7.74
C LEU A 146 14.17 -24.55 -8.63
N LYS A 147 14.46 -23.76 -9.65
CA LYS A 147 15.64 -23.91 -10.54
C LYS A 147 16.95 -23.65 -9.78
N LYS A 148 16.90 -22.77 -8.79
CA LYS A 148 17.97 -22.42 -7.85
C LYS A 148 17.39 -22.12 -6.47
N PRO A 149 18.18 -22.18 -5.38
CA PRO A 149 17.71 -21.74 -4.08
C PRO A 149 17.13 -20.32 -4.12
N PHE A 150 16.00 -20.12 -3.45
CA PHE A 150 15.35 -18.82 -3.35
C PHE A 150 14.87 -18.58 -1.91
N PRO A 151 15.76 -18.10 -1.03
CA PRO A 151 15.47 -17.96 0.41
C PRO A 151 14.35 -16.96 0.71
N LEU A 152 14.06 -16.03 -0.22
CA LEU A 152 13.04 -14.99 -0.09
C LEU A 152 11.64 -15.43 -0.53
N LEU A 153 11.36 -16.74 -0.62
CA LEU A 153 10.05 -17.25 -1.07
C LEU A 153 8.93 -16.82 -0.12
N ALA A 154 9.13 -16.95 1.18
CA ALA A 154 8.15 -16.53 2.18
C ALA A 154 7.95 -15.00 2.16
N ASP A 155 9.02 -14.22 1.96
CA ASP A 155 8.96 -12.75 1.82
C ASP A 155 8.12 -12.35 0.60
N ALA A 156 8.27 -13.04 -0.52
CA ALA A 156 7.49 -12.80 -1.72
C ALA A 156 5.99 -13.05 -1.49
N LEU A 157 5.64 -14.10 -0.75
CA LEU A 157 4.25 -14.44 -0.46
C LEU A 157 3.65 -13.60 0.69
N ALA A 158 4.47 -12.80 1.40
CA ALA A 158 4.06 -11.94 2.50
C ALA A 158 3.90 -10.46 2.12
N VAL A 159 4.12 -10.08 0.85
CA VAL A 159 4.01 -8.67 0.44
C VAL A 159 2.66 -8.08 0.82
N THR A 160 2.67 -6.85 1.35
CA THR A 160 1.46 -6.17 1.83
C THR A 160 0.75 -5.39 0.72
N SER A 161 1.49 -4.71 -0.15
CA SER A 161 0.93 -4.04 -1.33
C SER A 161 0.89 -5.02 -2.49
N ASN A 162 -0.18 -5.00 -3.29
CA ASN A 162 -0.39 -6.00 -4.35
C ASN A 162 -0.24 -7.45 -3.82
N MET A 163 -0.90 -7.71 -2.69
CA MET A 163 -0.76 -8.93 -1.92
C MET A 163 -1.08 -10.19 -2.73
N CYS A 164 -0.41 -11.29 -2.42
CA CYS A 164 -0.74 -12.62 -2.94
C CYS A 164 -2.04 -13.13 -2.28
N ALA A 165 -3.17 -12.57 -2.70
CA ALA A 165 -4.50 -12.84 -2.14
C ALA A 165 -4.97 -14.25 -2.50
N MET A 166 -5.27 -15.07 -1.49
CA MET A 166 -5.84 -16.40 -1.70
C MET A 166 -7.33 -16.31 -2.01
N MET A 167 -7.73 -16.82 -3.17
CA MET A 167 -9.11 -16.82 -3.67
C MET A 167 -9.48 -18.20 -4.23
N PRO A 168 -10.77 -18.54 -4.37
CA PRO A 168 -11.19 -19.78 -5.01
C PRO A 168 -10.54 -19.95 -6.39
N GLU A 169 -10.14 -21.16 -6.74
CA GLU A 169 -9.48 -21.48 -8.01
C GLU A 169 -10.24 -20.90 -9.22
N ARG A 170 -11.58 -20.98 -9.22
CA ARG A 170 -12.43 -20.43 -10.28
C ARG A 170 -12.22 -18.93 -10.51
N LEU A 171 -11.93 -18.16 -9.46
CA LEU A 171 -11.60 -16.72 -9.55
C LEU A 171 -10.14 -16.52 -9.91
N ALA A 172 -9.24 -17.32 -9.32
CA ALA A 172 -7.81 -17.26 -9.57
C ALA A 172 -7.44 -17.62 -11.03
N GLN A 173 -8.25 -18.40 -11.71
CA GLN A 173 -8.11 -18.71 -13.14
C GLN A 173 -8.53 -17.55 -14.07
N THR A 174 -9.09 -16.46 -13.54
CA THR A 174 -9.30 -15.23 -14.31
C THR A 174 -7.95 -14.73 -14.84
N ASP A 175 -7.91 -14.43 -16.14
CA ASP A 175 -6.73 -13.83 -16.78
C ASP A 175 -6.18 -12.68 -15.93
N ALA A 176 -4.88 -12.70 -15.64
CA ALA A 176 -4.23 -11.69 -14.81
C ALA A 176 -4.33 -10.26 -15.40
N MET A 177 -4.63 -10.12 -16.70
CA MET A 177 -4.90 -8.84 -17.38
C MET A 177 -6.39 -8.46 -17.36
N LYS A 178 -7.23 -9.18 -16.59
CA LYS A 178 -8.64 -8.87 -16.35
C LYS A 178 -8.91 -8.84 -14.85
N GLN A 179 -9.77 -7.91 -14.43
CA GLN A 179 -10.18 -7.84 -13.03
C GLN A 179 -11.20 -8.94 -12.70
N ILE A 180 -11.09 -9.50 -11.50
CA ILE A 180 -12.16 -10.35 -10.96
C ILE A 180 -13.40 -9.50 -10.64
N THR A 181 -14.58 -10.09 -10.77
CA THR A 181 -15.87 -9.41 -10.55
C THR A 181 -16.55 -9.80 -9.24
N GLU A 182 -16.14 -10.91 -8.64
CA GLU A 182 -16.63 -11.37 -7.34
C GLU A 182 -15.58 -11.15 -6.24
N MET A 183 -16.03 -10.69 -5.08
CA MET A 183 -15.18 -10.49 -3.90
C MET A 183 -15.39 -11.64 -2.92
N VAL A 184 -15.01 -12.86 -3.32
CA VAL A 184 -15.02 -14.07 -2.49
C VAL A 184 -13.59 -14.38 -2.07
N GLY A 185 -13.25 -14.04 -0.83
CA GLY A 185 -11.97 -14.32 -0.21
C GLY A 185 -12.12 -15.21 1.01
N SER A 186 -11.04 -15.36 1.78
CA SER A 186 -10.96 -16.12 3.03
C SER A 186 -10.67 -15.22 4.24
N GLY A 187 -10.81 -13.91 4.08
CA GLY A 187 -10.49 -12.90 5.10
C GLY A 187 -11.54 -12.77 6.21
N PRO A 188 -11.22 -11.93 7.22
CA PRO A 188 -12.05 -11.76 8.42
C PRO A 188 -13.37 -11.03 8.18
N TYR A 189 -13.53 -10.35 7.03
CA TYR A 189 -14.76 -9.65 6.64
C TYR A 189 -15.19 -10.03 5.23
N ARG A 190 -16.50 -10.00 5.00
CA ARG A 190 -17.15 -10.20 3.69
C ARG A 190 -17.51 -8.85 3.09
N PHE A 191 -17.21 -8.65 1.83
CA PHE A 191 -17.64 -7.48 1.07
C PHE A 191 -19.14 -7.57 0.75
N VAL A 192 -19.89 -6.50 1.02
CA VAL A 192 -21.35 -6.43 0.77
C VAL A 192 -21.59 -5.68 -0.54
N ALA A 193 -21.59 -6.41 -1.66
CA ALA A 193 -21.69 -5.83 -2.99
C ALA A 193 -22.99 -5.02 -3.21
N SER A 194 -24.12 -5.47 -2.63
CA SER A 194 -25.43 -4.82 -2.73
C SER A 194 -25.50 -3.45 -2.05
N GLU A 195 -24.55 -3.13 -1.16
CA GLU A 195 -24.51 -1.85 -0.46
C GLU A 195 -23.35 -0.96 -0.91
N ARG A 196 -22.59 -1.37 -1.91
CA ARG A 196 -21.57 -0.52 -2.51
C ARG A 196 -22.20 0.54 -3.39
N ILE A 197 -21.82 1.80 -3.15
CA ILE A 197 -22.13 2.94 -4.01
C ILE A 197 -20.78 3.54 -4.42
N ALA A 198 -20.40 3.36 -5.68
CA ALA A 198 -19.12 3.87 -6.20
C ALA A 198 -18.99 5.38 -5.95
N GLY A 199 -17.82 5.83 -5.50
CA GLY A 199 -17.56 7.22 -5.12
C GLY A 199 -18.17 7.68 -3.80
N SER A 200 -18.88 6.80 -3.06
CA SER A 200 -19.61 7.21 -1.85
C SER A 200 -19.48 6.24 -0.69
N ARG A 201 -19.79 4.95 -0.89
CA ARG A 201 -19.91 3.99 0.21
C ARG A 201 -19.39 2.61 -0.14
N VAL A 202 -18.71 1.98 0.83
CA VAL A 202 -18.29 0.57 0.80
C VAL A 202 -18.62 -0.07 2.14
N VAL A 203 -19.11 -1.31 2.13
CA VAL A 203 -19.58 -1.99 3.33
C VAL A 203 -18.99 -3.39 3.42
N TYR A 204 -18.62 -3.75 4.66
CA TYR A 204 -18.12 -5.08 5.00
C TYR A 204 -18.86 -5.61 6.21
N GLU A 205 -19.15 -6.90 6.22
CA GLU A 205 -19.72 -7.61 7.36
C GLU A 205 -18.74 -8.66 7.89
N ARG A 206 -18.76 -8.89 9.20
CA ARG A 206 -17.94 -9.90 9.86
C ARG A 206 -18.14 -11.27 9.21
N ASN A 207 -17.05 -11.94 8.88
CA ASN A 207 -17.08 -13.34 8.49
C ASN A 207 -17.16 -14.22 9.76
N ALA A 208 -18.34 -14.79 10.05
CA ALA A 208 -18.55 -15.63 11.24
C ALA A 208 -17.76 -16.95 11.18
N ASP A 209 -17.44 -17.42 9.98
CA ASP A 209 -16.69 -18.67 9.75
C ASP A 209 -15.16 -18.46 9.74
N TYR A 210 -14.70 -17.21 9.87
CA TYR A 210 -13.26 -16.93 9.91
C TYR A 210 -12.63 -17.50 11.18
N VAL A 211 -11.60 -18.34 10.99
CA VAL A 211 -10.81 -18.90 12.08
C VAL A 211 -9.51 -18.10 12.20
N PRO A 212 -9.38 -17.20 13.18
CA PRO A 212 -8.12 -16.50 13.41
C PRO A 212 -6.96 -17.46 13.67
N ARG A 213 -5.73 -17.07 13.29
CA ARG A 213 -4.55 -17.79 13.73
C ARG A 213 -4.44 -17.70 15.25
N GLY A 214 -4.10 -18.81 15.93
CA GLY A 214 -4.03 -18.85 17.39
C GLY A 214 -2.69 -18.42 17.99
N ASP A 215 -1.65 -18.27 17.16
CA ASP A 215 -0.27 -18.01 17.55
C ASP A 215 0.37 -16.95 16.65
N GLY A 216 1.61 -16.58 16.96
CA GLY A 216 2.41 -15.60 16.24
C GLY A 216 2.21 -14.16 16.72
N PRO A 217 3.04 -13.24 16.25
CA PRO A 217 2.95 -11.82 16.62
C PRO A 217 1.68 -11.19 16.05
N ALA A 218 0.94 -10.46 16.89
CA ALA A 218 -0.23 -9.69 16.45
C ALA A 218 0.22 -8.34 15.89
N GLU A 219 0.97 -8.37 14.81
CA GLU A 219 1.65 -7.21 14.22
C GLU A 219 1.29 -7.09 12.75
N MET A 220 1.26 -5.87 12.24
CA MET A 220 0.98 -5.53 10.84
C MET A 220 -0.07 -6.49 10.21
N THR A 221 0.31 -7.31 9.20
CA THR A 221 -0.58 -8.28 8.55
C THR A 221 -0.45 -9.71 9.09
N ALA A 222 0.41 -9.92 10.09
CA ALA A 222 0.67 -11.23 10.73
C ALA A 222 -0.17 -11.47 11.98
N GLY A 223 -0.32 -12.76 12.33
CA GLY A 223 -0.90 -13.24 13.59
C GLY A 223 -2.43 -13.19 13.67
N PRO A 224 -2.98 -13.18 14.90
CA PRO A 224 -4.42 -13.27 15.09
C PRO A 224 -5.16 -12.07 14.52
N LYS A 225 -6.06 -12.32 13.56
CA LYS A 225 -6.97 -11.33 12.97
C LYS A 225 -8.34 -11.41 13.66
N THR A 226 -8.38 -11.06 14.94
CA THR A 226 -9.62 -11.13 15.74
C THR A 226 -10.55 -9.98 15.39
N VAL A 227 -11.81 -10.29 15.11
CA VAL A 227 -12.83 -9.31 14.70
C VAL A 227 -13.71 -8.94 15.89
N HIS A 228 -13.81 -7.64 16.21
CA HIS A 228 -14.63 -7.11 17.30
C HIS A 228 -15.84 -6.32 16.81
N PHE A 229 -15.84 -5.81 15.57
CA PHE A 229 -16.97 -5.13 14.96
C PHE A 229 -17.75 -6.09 14.05
N ASP A 230 -19.06 -5.99 14.07
CA ASP A 230 -19.93 -6.82 13.23
C ASP A 230 -19.98 -6.27 11.80
N ARG A 231 -19.63 -4.96 11.66
CA ARG A 231 -19.70 -4.25 10.39
C ARG A 231 -18.65 -3.14 10.32
N VAL A 232 -18.07 -2.95 9.14
CA VAL A 232 -17.20 -1.82 8.81
C VAL A 232 -17.82 -1.07 7.63
N GLU A 233 -18.00 0.23 7.77
CA GLU A 233 -18.56 1.10 6.75
C GLU A 233 -17.54 2.16 6.36
N TRP A 234 -17.18 2.21 5.08
CA TRP A 234 -16.36 3.26 4.52
C TRP A 234 -17.25 4.30 3.86
N SER A 235 -16.99 5.58 4.11
CA SER A 235 -17.68 6.69 3.47
C SER A 235 -16.67 7.61 2.80
N VAL A 236 -16.87 7.84 1.52
CA VAL A 236 -16.04 8.76 0.74
C VAL A 236 -16.67 10.15 0.86
N VAL A 237 -16.00 11.03 1.57
CA VAL A 237 -16.38 12.45 1.74
C VAL A 237 -15.26 13.28 1.11
N PRO A 238 -15.48 13.99 0.01
CA PRO A 238 -14.40 14.72 -0.69
C PRO A 238 -13.79 15.84 0.14
N ASP A 239 -14.63 16.69 0.77
CA ASP A 239 -14.20 17.90 1.46
C ASP A 239 -13.59 17.61 2.84
N PRO A 240 -12.32 18.00 3.12
CA PRO A 240 -11.66 17.77 4.40
C PRO A 240 -12.32 18.52 5.58
N ALA A 241 -12.88 19.70 5.37
CA ALA A 241 -13.55 20.46 6.44
C ALA A 241 -14.82 19.74 6.89
N THR A 242 -15.58 19.19 5.94
CA THR A 242 -16.75 18.34 6.22
C THR A 242 -16.35 17.07 6.98
N LYS A 243 -15.25 16.38 6.58
CA LYS A 243 -14.71 15.23 7.33
C LYS A 243 -14.38 15.61 8.78
N SER A 244 -13.70 16.75 8.97
CA SER A 244 -13.33 17.24 10.31
C SER A 244 -14.57 17.54 11.17
N ALA A 245 -15.59 18.19 10.61
CA ALA A 245 -16.84 18.49 11.30
C ALA A 245 -17.56 17.20 11.72
N ALA A 246 -17.69 16.24 10.81
CA ALA A 246 -18.35 14.96 11.05
C ALA A 246 -17.59 14.08 12.08
N MET A 247 -16.25 14.10 12.09
CA MET A 247 -15.43 13.45 13.13
C MET A 247 -15.71 14.07 14.51
N ARG A 248 -15.77 15.41 14.59
CA ARG A 248 -16.05 16.14 15.83
C ARG A 248 -17.47 15.92 16.34
N ALA A 249 -18.44 15.77 15.43
CA ALA A 249 -19.83 15.42 15.75
C ALA A 249 -20.00 13.93 16.16
N GLY A 250 -18.97 13.08 15.99
CA GLY A 250 -19.04 11.66 16.30
C GLY A 250 -19.78 10.82 15.26
N GLU A 251 -19.94 11.34 14.05
CA GLU A 251 -20.56 10.62 12.93
C GLU A 251 -19.66 9.53 12.38
N PHE A 252 -18.33 9.70 12.50
CA PHE A 252 -17.30 8.74 12.10
C PHE A 252 -16.38 8.39 13.26
N ASP A 253 -15.81 7.20 13.18
CA ASP A 253 -14.94 6.64 14.22
C ASP A 253 -13.47 6.79 13.90
N TRP A 254 -13.10 6.74 12.61
CA TRP A 254 -11.70 6.74 12.17
C TRP A 254 -11.56 7.41 10.81
N TRP A 255 -10.70 8.41 10.72
CA TRP A 255 -10.28 9.08 9.50
C TRP A 255 -8.82 8.71 9.19
N GLU A 256 -8.59 8.04 8.05
CA GLU A 256 -7.30 7.49 7.66
C GLU A 256 -6.19 8.55 7.60
N ASN A 257 -6.39 9.58 6.76
CA ASN A 257 -5.37 10.60 6.50
C ASN A 257 -5.99 12.01 6.58
N PRO A 258 -6.16 12.59 7.78
CA PRO A 258 -6.55 13.99 7.92
C PRO A 258 -5.50 14.91 7.32
N THR A 259 -5.94 16.02 6.72
CA THR A 259 -5.03 17.05 6.19
C THR A 259 -4.29 17.76 7.32
N ILE A 260 -3.04 18.13 7.08
CA ILE A 260 -2.12 18.66 8.10
C ILE A 260 -2.68 19.91 8.78
N ASP A 261 -3.30 20.81 8.02
CA ASP A 261 -3.92 22.05 8.52
C ASP A 261 -5.07 21.81 9.51
N LEU A 262 -5.74 20.67 9.45
CA LEU A 262 -6.84 20.31 10.36
C LEU A 262 -6.38 19.52 11.59
N LEU A 263 -5.12 19.07 11.63
CA LEU A 263 -4.61 18.26 12.75
C LEU A 263 -4.68 18.99 14.09
N ALA A 264 -4.35 20.28 14.13
CA ALA A 264 -4.42 21.08 15.36
C ALA A 264 -5.84 21.13 15.91
N THR A 265 -6.83 21.32 15.02
CA THR A 265 -8.25 21.33 15.38
C THR A 265 -8.73 19.97 15.89
N LEU A 266 -8.34 18.88 15.23
CA LEU A 266 -8.69 17.53 15.65
C LEU A 266 -8.02 17.16 16.98
N LYS A 267 -6.73 17.49 17.15
CA LYS A 267 -5.96 17.22 18.38
C LYS A 267 -6.51 17.94 19.60
N SER A 268 -7.07 19.15 19.43
CA SER A 268 -7.69 19.91 20.52
C SER A 268 -9.08 19.42 20.92
N GLN A 269 -9.70 18.56 20.10
CA GLN A 269 -11.06 18.05 20.34
C GLN A 269 -11.05 16.90 21.34
N ALA A 270 -11.75 17.04 22.46
CA ALA A 270 -11.95 15.96 23.42
C ALA A 270 -12.58 14.73 22.74
N GLY A 271 -12.05 13.54 23.05
CA GLY A 271 -12.54 12.28 22.51
C GLY A 271 -12.02 11.94 21.09
N ILE A 272 -11.07 12.71 20.55
CA ILE A 272 -10.34 12.38 19.33
C ILE A 272 -8.84 12.23 19.65
N THR A 273 -8.24 11.18 19.12
CA THR A 273 -6.79 10.93 19.15
C THR A 273 -6.22 11.10 17.74
N THR A 274 -5.13 11.84 17.62
CA THR A 274 -4.35 11.96 16.38
C THR A 274 -2.96 11.42 16.63
N VAL A 275 -2.49 10.50 15.78
CA VAL A 275 -1.19 9.82 15.94
C VAL A 275 -0.71 9.30 14.60
N VAL A 276 0.61 9.23 14.43
CA VAL A 276 1.23 8.46 13.33
C VAL A 276 1.19 6.99 13.72
N LYS A 277 0.57 6.17 12.90
CA LYS A 277 0.52 4.71 13.05
C LYS A 277 1.44 3.98 12.08
N ASP A 278 1.63 4.53 10.89
CA ASP A 278 2.57 3.99 9.91
C ASP A 278 3.91 4.72 10.00
N HIS A 279 4.83 4.15 10.78
CA HIS A 279 6.20 4.66 10.94
C HIS A 279 7.11 4.35 9.76
N SER A 280 6.65 3.56 8.77
CA SER A 280 7.36 3.41 7.50
C SER A 280 7.25 4.67 6.63
N GLY A 281 6.24 5.51 6.87
CA GLY A 281 6.05 6.81 6.23
C GLY A 281 5.84 6.74 4.72
N SER A 282 6.11 7.85 4.05
CA SER A 282 6.01 7.95 2.58
C SER A 282 7.16 8.77 2.01
N ILE A 283 7.81 8.28 0.96
CA ILE A 283 8.91 8.97 0.28
C ILE A 283 8.36 9.68 -0.96
N GLY A 284 8.55 11.01 -1.01
CA GLY A 284 8.23 11.83 -2.18
C GLY A 284 9.12 11.46 -3.37
N ILE A 285 8.57 11.47 -4.57
CA ILE A 285 9.22 11.02 -5.80
C ILE A 285 9.02 12.05 -6.90
N MET A 286 10.13 12.51 -7.50
CA MET A 286 10.14 13.17 -8.80
C MET A 286 10.56 12.13 -9.85
N ARG A 287 9.69 11.78 -10.77
CA ARG A 287 9.95 10.78 -11.80
C ARG A 287 10.32 11.42 -13.13
N PHE A 288 11.42 10.98 -13.73
CA PHE A 288 11.86 11.39 -15.06
C PHE A 288 11.36 10.45 -16.14
N ASN A 289 11.00 10.99 -17.31
CA ASN A 289 10.83 10.21 -18.53
C ASN A 289 12.18 10.17 -19.28
N SER A 290 12.82 9.01 -19.26
CA SER A 290 14.16 8.82 -19.84
C SER A 290 14.14 8.52 -21.35
N LEU A 291 12.97 8.55 -22.01
CA LEU A 291 12.85 8.22 -23.43
C LEU A 291 13.25 9.39 -24.35
N TYR A 292 13.11 10.64 -23.87
CA TYR A 292 13.25 11.83 -24.70
C TYR A 292 14.03 12.94 -24.02
N PRO A 293 14.66 13.86 -24.82
CA PRO A 293 15.27 15.07 -24.29
C PRO A 293 14.30 15.89 -23.42
N PRO A 294 14.83 16.58 -22.38
CA PRO A 294 16.25 16.60 -21.98
C PRO A 294 16.63 15.45 -21.03
N PHE A 295 15.66 14.62 -20.58
CA PHE A 295 15.89 13.62 -19.53
C PHE A 295 16.34 12.24 -20.02
N ASP A 296 16.59 12.05 -21.32
CA ASP A 296 17.39 10.96 -21.87
C ASP A 296 18.88 11.10 -21.44
N ASN A 297 19.33 12.34 -21.16
CA ASN A 297 20.69 12.65 -20.72
C ASN A 297 20.84 12.47 -19.19
N PRO A 298 21.63 11.50 -18.69
CA PRO A 298 21.84 11.29 -17.26
C PRO A 298 22.56 12.45 -16.56
N ALA A 299 23.40 13.24 -17.26
CA ALA A 299 24.05 14.41 -16.68
C ALA A 299 23.02 15.48 -16.29
N ILE A 300 22.00 15.71 -17.12
CA ILE A 300 20.91 16.65 -16.81
C ILE A 300 20.11 16.14 -15.61
N ARG A 301 19.80 14.84 -15.54
CA ARG A 301 19.08 14.27 -14.38
C ARG A 301 19.87 14.39 -13.07
N ARG A 302 21.23 14.25 -13.12
CA ARG A 302 22.10 14.49 -11.93
C ARG A 302 22.06 15.94 -11.47
N ILE A 303 22.05 16.90 -12.41
CA ILE A 303 21.92 18.31 -12.06
C ILE A 303 20.61 18.58 -11.35
N VAL A 304 19.50 18.01 -11.85
CA VAL A 304 18.19 18.12 -11.17
C VAL A 304 18.26 17.47 -9.79
N LEU A 305 18.87 16.28 -9.65
CA LEU A 305 19.02 15.61 -8.35
C LEU A 305 19.80 16.51 -7.35
N SER A 306 20.88 17.16 -7.80
CA SER A 306 21.69 18.06 -6.96
C SER A 306 21.00 19.40 -6.65
N ALA A 307 19.98 19.78 -7.41
CA ALA A 307 19.16 20.95 -7.15
C ALA A 307 18.14 20.76 -6.03
N ILE A 308 17.85 19.51 -5.64
CA ILE A 308 16.85 19.20 -4.61
C ILE A 308 17.35 19.63 -3.24
N ASP A 309 16.51 20.37 -2.52
CA ASP A 309 16.56 20.48 -1.07
C ASP A 309 15.34 19.76 -0.49
N GLN A 310 15.56 18.57 0.08
CA GLN A 310 14.48 17.75 0.64
C GLN A 310 13.69 18.48 1.74
N GLN A 311 14.30 19.44 2.44
CA GLN A 311 13.64 20.22 3.47
C GLN A 311 12.52 21.09 2.86
N GLU A 312 12.76 21.77 1.72
CA GLU A 312 11.76 22.60 1.05
C GLU A 312 10.54 21.75 0.61
N PHE A 313 10.79 20.58 0.01
CA PHE A 313 9.73 19.67 -0.41
C PHE A 313 8.90 19.17 0.77
N MET A 314 9.55 18.78 1.84
CA MET A 314 8.86 18.23 3.01
C MET A 314 8.10 19.30 3.79
N GLN A 315 8.61 20.53 3.88
CA GLN A 315 7.86 21.66 4.45
C GLN A 315 6.61 22.00 3.64
N ALA A 316 6.67 21.90 2.33
CA ALA A 316 5.48 22.12 1.48
C ALA A 316 4.40 21.03 1.68
N VAL A 317 4.83 19.79 1.97
CA VAL A 317 3.92 18.64 2.19
C VAL A 317 3.30 18.64 3.58
N ALA A 318 4.11 18.86 4.62
CA ALA A 318 3.71 18.64 6.01
C ALA A 318 3.80 19.91 6.89
N GLY A 319 4.03 21.08 6.27
CA GLY A 319 4.23 22.31 7.01
C GLY A 319 5.50 22.30 7.86
N ALA A 320 5.59 23.24 8.80
CA ALA A 320 6.70 23.32 9.74
C ALA A 320 6.48 22.41 10.98
N VAL A 321 6.14 21.13 10.75
CA VAL A 321 5.92 20.12 11.79
C VAL A 321 7.06 19.11 11.73
N PRO A 322 8.17 19.30 12.47
CA PRO A 322 9.40 18.51 12.31
C PRO A 322 9.19 17.01 12.54
N GLU A 323 8.27 16.62 13.43
CA GLU A 323 7.96 15.23 13.74
C GLU A 323 7.29 14.48 12.58
N LEU A 324 6.74 15.21 11.60
CA LEU A 324 6.08 14.63 10.43
C LEU A 324 6.96 14.55 9.19
N ILE A 325 8.22 14.98 9.27
CA ILE A 325 9.13 15.00 8.12
C ILE A 325 10.50 14.40 8.46
N ARG A 326 11.16 13.86 7.44
CA ARG A 326 12.58 13.48 7.46
C ARG A 326 13.26 13.84 6.16
N THR A 327 14.50 14.27 6.28
CA THR A 327 15.44 14.56 5.19
C THR A 327 16.63 13.61 5.25
N GLY A 328 17.54 13.67 4.29
CA GLY A 328 18.61 12.70 4.17
C GLY A 328 18.13 11.34 3.69
N ILE A 329 17.08 11.34 2.85
CA ILE A 329 16.42 10.13 2.37
C ILE A 329 17.01 9.71 1.02
N GLY A 330 17.45 8.45 0.95
CA GLY A 330 17.86 7.77 -0.28
C GLY A 330 16.77 6.89 -0.87
N LEU A 331 17.13 5.63 -1.19
CA LEU A 331 16.21 4.66 -1.79
C LEU A 331 15.24 4.05 -0.79
N PHE A 332 15.73 3.73 0.41
CA PHE A 332 15.01 2.92 1.39
C PHE A 332 14.67 3.73 2.64
N VAL A 333 13.60 3.30 3.31
CA VAL A 333 13.09 3.92 4.53
C VAL A 333 14.17 3.92 5.62
N PRO A 334 14.51 5.09 6.21
CA PRO A 334 15.46 5.18 7.31
C PRO A 334 15.05 4.33 8.51
N GLY A 335 16.04 3.70 9.16
CA GLY A 335 15.81 2.81 10.29
C GLY A 335 15.49 1.37 9.88
N THR A 336 15.24 1.10 8.59
CA THR A 336 15.17 -0.27 8.09
C THR A 336 16.55 -0.86 7.82
N PRO A 337 16.71 -2.19 7.82
CA PRO A 337 18.01 -2.83 7.65
C PRO A 337 18.77 -2.46 6.37
N LEU A 338 18.06 -2.11 5.29
CA LEU A 338 18.63 -1.86 3.96
C LEU A 338 18.84 -0.38 3.65
N ALA A 339 18.50 0.53 4.57
CA ALA A 339 18.71 1.96 4.40
C ALA A 339 20.21 2.30 4.25
N SER A 340 20.52 3.32 3.42
CA SER A 340 21.86 3.78 3.14
C SER A 340 21.91 5.30 3.12
N GLU A 341 23.01 5.86 3.61
CA GLU A 341 23.27 7.31 3.58
C GLU A 341 24.18 7.74 2.42
N VAL A 342 24.59 6.79 1.58
CA VAL A 342 25.49 7.06 0.45
C VAL A 342 24.91 8.11 -0.47
N GLY A 343 25.64 9.24 -0.64
CA GLY A 343 25.30 10.30 -1.58
C GLY A 343 24.13 11.21 -1.22
N VAL A 344 23.41 10.96 -0.11
CA VAL A 344 22.19 11.75 0.25
C VAL A 344 22.48 13.21 0.56
N SER A 345 23.71 13.55 0.97
CA SER A 345 24.12 14.93 1.27
C SER A 345 23.97 15.89 0.09
N MET A 346 24.00 15.39 -1.14
CA MET A 346 23.80 16.23 -2.33
C MET A 346 22.38 16.82 -2.43
N MET A 347 21.40 16.21 -1.76
CA MET A 347 20.00 16.67 -1.73
C MET A 347 19.66 17.47 -0.48
N GLN A 348 20.65 17.96 0.24
CA GLN A 348 20.48 18.71 1.48
C GLN A 348 21.12 20.10 1.37
N GLY A 349 20.57 21.04 2.15
CA GLY A 349 21.10 22.39 2.30
C GLY A 349 20.90 23.30 1.09
N PRO A 350 21.30 24.56 1.24
CA PRO A 350 21.07 25.60 0.23
C PRO A 350 21.78 25.30 -1.09
N LYS A 351 21.12 25.67 -2.20
CA LYS A 351 21.61 25.45 -3.56
C LYS A 351 22.03 26.78 -4.20
N ASP A 352 22.92 26.71 -5.16
CA ASP A 352 23.32 27.83 -6.02
C ASP A 352 22.62 27.71 -7.39
N PRO A 353 21.52 28.41 -7.63
CA PRO A 353 20.79 28.33 -8.89
C PRO A 353 21.63 28.82 -10.09
N ALA A 354 22.54 29.79 -9.90
CA ALA A 354 23.35 30.31 -10.96
C ALA A 354 24.37 29.26 -11.45
N LYS A 355 25.03 28.58 -10.51
CA LYS A 355 25.91 27.46 -10.82
C LYS A 355 25.15 26.33 -11.52
N LEU A 356 24.02 25.90 -10.97
CA LEU A 356 23.21 24.82 -11.54
C LEU A 356 22.71 25.14 -12.94
N LYS A 357 22.37 26.41 -13.23
CA LYS A 357 22.02 26.87 -14.58
C LYS A 357 23.20 26.80 -15.54
N ALA A 358 24.40 27.17 -15.09
CA ALA A 358 25.60 27.03 -15.89
C ALA A 358 25.94 25.56 -16.17
N ASP A 359 25.86 24.70 -15.15
CA ASP A 359 26.08 23.25 -15.29
C ASP A 359 25.06 22.63 -16.25
N LEU A 360 23.78 23.07 -16.20
CA LEU A 360 22.72 22.62 -17.10
C LEU A 360 23.01 22.96 -18.58
N ALA A 361 23.47 24.19 -18.83
CA ALA A 361 23.88 24.59 -20.18
C ALA A 361 25.11 23.80 -20.66
N ALA A 362 26.10 23.60 -19.77
CA ALA A 362 27.28 22.77 -20.09
C ALA A 362 26.92 21.30 -20.36
N ALA A 363 25.88 20.76 -19.71
CA ALA A 363 25.35 19.42 -19.98
C ALA A 363 24.56 19.31 -21.29
N GLY A 364 24.38 20.42 -22.02
CA GLY A 364 23.79 20.45 -23.37
C GLY A 364 22.30 20.76 -23.42
N TYR A 365 21.69 21.25 -22.35
CA TYR A 365 20.31 21.73 -22.38
C TYR A 365 20.19 23.02 -23.24
N LYS A 366 19.26 23.03 -24.18
CA LYS A 366 19.09 24.11 -25.16
C LYS A 366 17.77 24.87 -25.05
N GLY A 367 17.05 24.68 -23.93
CA GLY A 367 15.75 25.33 -23.69
C GLY A 367 14.56 24.48 -24.15
N GLU A 368 14.75 23.18 -24.31
CA GLU A 368 13.68 22.24 -24.65
C GLU A 368 12.51 22.39 -23.65
N ARG A 369 11.29 22.32 -24.19
CA ARG A 369 10.08 22.35 -23.36
C ARG A 369 10.01 21.13 -22.45
N VAL A 370 9.85 21.37 -21.15
CA VAL A 370 9.72 20.33 -20.12
C VAL A 370 8.27 20.26 -19.65
N VAL A 371 7.53 19.26 -20.10
CA VAL A 371 6.14 19.00 -19.66
C VAL A 371 6.15 18.33 -18.30
N LEU A 372 5.64 19.05 -17.29
CA LEU A 372 5.49 18.60 -15.93
C LEU A 372 4.00 18.33 -15.65
N LEU A 373 3.65 17.07 -15.34
CA LEU A 373 2.30 16.69 -14.94
C LEU A 373 2.11 16.89 -13.44
N ALA A 374 1.18 17.74 -13.03
CA ALA A 374 0.86 18.08 -11.65
C ALA A 374 -0.57 17.69 -11.31
N ALA A 375 -0.77 16.80 -10.34
CA ALA A 375 -2.08 16.44 -9.82
C ALA A 375 -2.56 17.48 -8.82
N SER A 376 -3.39 18.42 -9.24
CA SER A 376 -3.85 19.56 -8.43
C SER A 376 -4.93 19.20 -7.40
N ASP A 377 -5.64 18.11 -7.62
CA ASP A 377 -6.67 17.55 -6.74
C ASP A 377 -6.12 16.62 -5.64
N PHE A 378 -4.79 16.38 -5.63
CA PHE A 378 -4.14 15.54 -4.64
C PHE A 378 -3.12 16.38 -3.82
N PRO A 379 -3.46 16.87 -2.62
CA PRO A 379 -2.71 17.93 -1.91
C PRO A 379 -1.21 17.65 -1.76
N VAL A 380 -0.81 16.44 -1.37
CA VAL A 380 0.60 16.05 -1.22
C VAL A 380 1.34 16.13 -2.55
N ILE A 381 0.77 15.56 -3.60
CA ILE A 381 1.39 15.53 -4.92
C ILE A 381 1.43 16.94 -5.54
N ALA A 382 0.37 17.73 -5.32
CA ALA A 382 0.32 19.13 -5.75
C ALA A 382 1.46 19.95 -5.09
N ALA A 383 1.67 19.80 -3.79
CA ALA A 383 2.76 20.46 -3.06
C ALA A 383 4.14 20.09 -3.62
N LEU A 384 4.40 18.79 -3.83
CA LEU A 384 5.65 18.31 -4.44
C LEU A 384 5.85 18.91 -5.84
N ALA A 385 4.79 18.95 -6.65
CA ALA A 385 4.86 19.46 -8.02
C ALA A 385 5.09 20.99 -8.08
N LEU A 386 4.50 21.74 -7.15
CA LEU A 386 4.71 23.21 -7.05
C LEU A 386 6.17 23.53 -6.72
N VAL A 387 6.73 22.91 -5.66
CA VAL A 387 8.15 23.11 -5.29
C VAL A 387 9.06 22.68 -6.42
N GLY A 388 8.83 21.49 -7.00
CA GLY A 388 9.65 20.99 -8.09
C GLY A 388 9.58 21.83 -9.36
N GLY A 389 8.40 22.34 -9.70
CA GLY A 389 8.22 23.25 -10.85
C GLY A 389 8.94 24.57 -10.67
N ASP A 390 8.89 25.16 -9.46
CA ASP A 390 9.62 26.39 -9.13
C ASP A 390 11.14 26.15 -9.14
N MET A 391 11.61 25.08 -8.50
CA MET A 391 13.02 24.69 -8.50
C MET A 391 13.57 24.55 -9.92
N LEU A 392 12.86 23.85 -10.82
CA LEU A 392 13.28 23.65 -12.20
C LEU A 392 13.35 24.96 -12.96
N LYS A 393 12.39 25.88 -12.79
CA LYS A 393 12.41 27.22 -13.39
C LYS A 393 13.62 28.04 -12.89
N LYS A 394 13.90 28.02 -11.60
CA LYS A 394 15.02 28.73 -10.97
C LYS A 394 16.38 28.30 -11.55
N ILE A 395 16.56 27.01 -11.84
CA ILE A 395 17.80 26.50 -12.46
C ILE A 395 17.81 26.58 -13.99
N GLY A 396 16.75 27.14 -14.61
CA GLY A 396 16.76 27.53 -16.03
C GLY A 396 16.01 26.62 -16.97
N PHE A 397 15.21 25.67 -16.48
CA PHE A 397 14.35 24.87 -17.37
C PHE A 397 13.15 25.65 -17.91
N ASN A 398 12.78 25.37 -19.15
CA ASN A 398 11.56 25.86 -19.81
C ASN A 398 10.37 24.96 -19.43
N VAL A 399 9.80 25.19 -18.25
CA VAL A 399 8.77 24.34 -17.64
C VAL A 399 7.39 24.68 -18.16
N ASP A 400 6.72 23.73 -18.81
CA ASP A 400 5.30 23.71 -19.08
C ASP A 400 4.58 22.92 -17.95
N TYR A 401 4.09 23.68 -16.96
CA TYR A 401 3.40 23.14 -15.79
C TYR A 401 1.95 22.86 -16.11
N GLN A 402 1.57 21.60 -16.23
CA GLN A 402 0.21 21.16 -16.55
C GLN A 402 -0.53 20.70 -15.31
N SER A 403 -1.46 21.54 -14.84
CA SER A 403 -2.36 21.23 -13.72
C SER A 403 -3.49 20.32 -14.21
N LEU A 404 -3.58 19.13 -13.65
CA LEU A 404 -4.47 18.05 -14.06
C LEU A 404 -5.11 17.42 -12.81
N ASP A 405 -6.16 16.62 -12.99
CA ASP A 405 -6.62 15.70 -11.96
C ASP A 405 -5.71 14.45 -11.89
N TRP A 406 -5.70 13.80 -10.73
CA TRP A 406 -4.85 12.61 -10.52
C TRP A 406 -5.17 11.47 -11.48
N GLY A 407 -6.44 11.24 -11.80
CA GLY A 407 -6.86 10.21 -12.76
C GLY A 407 -6.23 10.43 -14.14
N THR A 408 -6.25 11.67 -14.62
CA THR A 408 -5.60 12.08 -15.87
C THR A 408 -4.08 11.92 -15.81
N VAL A 409 -3.42 12.29 -14.70
CA VAL A 409 -1.99 12.06 -14.51
C VAL A 409 -1.66 10.57 -14.60
N VAL A 410 -2.45 9.70 -13.92
CA VAL A 410 -2.27 8.24 -13.95
C VAL A 410 -2.38 7.66 -15.36
N GLN A 411 -3.30 8.16 -16.17
CA GLN A 411 -3.44 7.74 -17.56
C GLN A 411 -2.27 8.25 -18.42
N ARG A 412 -1.94 9.54 -18.32
CA ARG A 412 -0.91 10.17 -19.15
C ARG A 412 0.50 9.67 -18.86
N ARG A 413 0.84 9.36 -17.61
CA ARG A 413 2.18 8.82 -17.27
C ARG A 413 2.48 7.46 -17.93
N ALA A 414 1.46 6.76 -18.41
CA ALA A 414 1.62 5.51 -19.16
C ALA A 414 1.98 5.73 -20.65
N SER A 415 1.84 6.97 -21.15
CA SER A 415 2.16 7.32 -22.54
C SER A 415 3.67 7.31 -22.77
N LYS A 416 4.09 6.64 -23.84
CA LYS A 416 5.47 6.66 -24.36
C LYS A 416 5.66 7.66 -25.50
N GLU A 417 4.66 8.47 -25.79
CA GLU A 417 4.73 9.47 -26.84
C GLU A 417 5.67 10.64 -26.45
N PRO A 418 6.28 11.32 -27.41
CA PRO A 418 7.02 12.55 -27.17
C PRO A 418 6.09 13.68 -26.74
N VAL A 419 6.64 14.76 -26.16
CA VAL A 419 5.87 15.85 -25.54
C VAL A 419 4.96 16.61 -26.50
N ASP A 420 5.32 16.68 -27.79
CA ASP A 420 4.53 17.29 -28.86
C ASP A 420 3.33 16.45 -29.30
N LYS A 421 3.31 15.16 -28.90
CA LYS A 421 2.21 14.21 -29.13
C LYS A 421 1.46 13.83 -27.84
N GLY A 422 1.50 14.70 -26.82
CA GLY A 422 0.80 14.49 -25.57
C GLY A 422 1.57 13.70 -24.51
N GLY A 423 2.86 13.44 -24.75
CA GLY A 423 3.76 12.83 -23.76
C GLY A 423 4.12 13.79 -22.62
N TRP A 424 5.11 13.40 -21.82
CA TRP A 424 5.51 14.09 -20.60
C TRP A 424 7.00 13.91 -20.33
N ASN A 425 7.59 14.79 -19.50
CA ASN A 425 8.98 14.72 -19.06
C ASN A 425 9.12 14.41 -17.57
N ILE A 426 8.25 14.98 -16.73
CA ILE A 426 8.28 14.83 -15.26
C ILE A 426 6.87 14.63 -14.74
N PHE A 427 6.72 13.78 -13.73
CA PHE A 427 5.57 13.81 -12.82
C PHE A 427 6.02 13.55 -11.38
N PHE A 428 5.14 13.93 -10.45
CA PHE A 428 5.35 13.76 -9.03
C PHE A 428 4.39 12.71 -8.46
N THR A 429 4.86 12.00 -7.46
CA THR A 429 4.09 11.04 -6.67
C THR A 429 4.81 10.77 -5.35
N TYR A 430 4.32 9.83 -4.58
CA TYR A 430 5.05 9.25 -3.45
C TYR A 430 4.89 7.74 -3.41
N GLY A 431 5.80 7.07 -2.71
CA GLY A 431 5.70 5.64 -2.40
C GLY A 431 5.53 5.44 -0.91
N GLY A 432 4.53 4.65 -0.48
CA GLY A 432 4.37 4.25 0.91
C GLY A 432 5.58 3.45 1.39
N GLY A 433 5.93 3.57 2.68
CA GLY A 433 7.15 3.01 3.24
C GLY A 433 7.26 1.49 3.09
N THR A 434 6.15 0.76 3.22
CA THR A 434 6.13 -0.70 2.97
C THR A 434 6.59 -1.09 1.57
N GLY A 435 6.42 -0.19 0.58
CA GLY A 435 6.94 -0.34 -0.78
C GLY A 435 8.41 0.05 -0.93
N ASN A 436 9.02 0.68 0.08
CA ASN A 436 10.38 1.22 0.02
C ASN A 436 11.33 0.56 1.03
N VAL A 437 11.04 -0.67 1.47
CA VAL A 437 11.86 -1.39 2.46
C VAL A 437 12.91 -2.30 1.85
N SER A 438 12.74 -2.68 0.57
CA SER A 438 13.68 -3.58 -0.12
C SER A 438 13.67 -3.39 -1.63
N PRO A 439 14.72 -3.84 -2.35
CA PRO A 439 14.74 -3.85 -3.82
C PRO A 439 13.61 -4.67 -4.46
N ALA A 440 13.05 -5.63 -3.72
CA ALA A 440 11.94 -6.45 -4.17
C ALA A 440 10.63 -5.65 -4.28
N SER A 441 10.35 -4.82 -3.28
CA SER A 441 9.13 -4.00 -3.20
C SER A 441 9.26 -2.67 -3.95
N LEU A 442 10.48 -2.11 -4.08
CA LEU A 442 10.74 -0.79 -4.66
C LEU A 442 10.70 -0.83 -6.20
N THR A 443 9.52 -0.67 -6.78
CA THR A 443 9.32 -0.79 -8.24
C THR A 443 10.01 0.31 -9.06
N VAL A 444 10.21 1.50 -8.47
CA VAL A 444 10.74 2.67 -9.19
C VAL A 444 12.22 2.54 -9.58
N ILE A 445 12.97 1.60 -8.96
CA ILE A 445 14.39 1.35 -9.30
C ILE A 445 14.57 0.36 -10.45
N ARG A 446 13.51 -0.28 -10.94
CA ARG A 446 13.62 -1.17 -12.11
C ARG A 446 14.08 -0.38 -13.31
N SER A 447 15.19 -0.80 -13.89
CA SER A 447 15.91 -0.06 -14.91
C SER A 447 16.15 -0.85 -16.20
N ASN A 448 15.40 -1.94 -16.40
CA ASN A 448 15.26 -2.60 -17.68
C ASN A 448 14.03 -2.01 -18.40
N PRO A 449 14.16 -1.35 -19.55
CA PRO A 449 13.06 -0.65 -20.25
C PRO A 449 11.84 -1.53 -20.55
N ALA A 450 12.03 -2.85 -20.70
CA ALA A 450 10.93 -3.79 -20.96
C ALA A 450 10.05 -4.03 -19.72
N THR A 451 10.59 -3.87 -18.49
CA THR A 451 9.94 -4.15 -17.22
C THR A 451 9.95 -2.95 -16.26
N ALA A 452 10.57 -1.85 -16.66
CA ALA A 452 10.64 -0.63 -15.86
C ALA A 452 9.25 -0.03 -15.65
N TRP A 453 9.10 0.59 -14.49
CA TRP A 453 7.95 1.44 -14.21
C TRP A 453 7.95 2.69 -15.12
N PHE A 454 6.86 3.45 -15.17
CA PHE A 454 6.72 4.64 -16.02
C PHE A 454 7.97 5.53 -15.96
N GLY A 455 8.36 6.11 -17.10
CA GLY A 455 9.60 6.86 -17.26
C GLY A 455 10.76 6.04 -17.84
N TRP A 456 10.63 4.73 -17.89
CA TRP A 456 11.44 3.74 -18.62
C TRP A 456 12.96 3.98 -18.58
N PRO A 457 13.58 4.10 -17.39
CA PRO A 457 15.02 4.23 -17.29
C PRO A 457 15.72 2.98 -17.86
N ASN A 458 16.87 3.19 -18.44
CA ASN A 458 17.74 2.14 -18.91
C ASN A 458 19.07 2.23 -18.17
N ASP A 459 19.28 1.33 -17.19
CA ASP A 459 20.52 1.22 -16.43
C ASP A 459 20.84 -0.26 -16.16
N PRO A 460 21.59 -0.92 -17.07
CA PRO A 460 21.95 -2.32 -16.91
C PRO A 460 22.73 -2.62 -15.63
N LYS A 461 23.55 -1.66 -15.14
CA LYS A 461 24.33 -1.83 -13.90
C LYS A 461 23.42 -1.83 -12.68
N LEU A 462 22.47 -0.89 -12.59
CA LEU A 462 21.48 -0.86 -11.50
C LEU A 462 20.62 -2.14 -11.51
N GLU A 463 20.20 -2.57 -12.69
CA GLU A 463 19.39 -3.79 -12.82
C GLU A 463 20.18 -5.05 -12.42
N ALA A 464 21.47 -5.14 -12.77
CA ALA A 464 22.34 -6.23 -12.35
C ALA A 464 22.51 -6.26 -10.81
N LEU A 465 22.73 -5.12 -10.16
CA LEU A 465 22.80 -5.00 -8.70
C LEU A 465 21.48 -5.44 -8.05
N ARG A 466 20.35 -5.01 -8.61
CA ARG A 466 19.02 -5.37 -8.13
C ARG A 466 18.77 -6.87 -8.23
N LEU A 467 19.17 -7.51 -9.31
CA LEU A 467 19.02 -8.96 -9.49
C LEU A 467 19.97 -9.73 -8.57
N ALA A 468 21.22 -9.27 -8.40
CA ALA A 468 22.18 -9.88 -7.49
C ALA A 468 21.70 -9.86 -6.02
N TRP A 469 20.90 -8.87 -5.63
CA TRP A 469 20.34 -8.77 -4.29
C TRP A 469 19.47 -9.98 -3.91
N TYR A 470 18.72 -10.55 -4.87
CA TYR A 470 17.91 -11.74 -4.61
C TYR A 470 18.74 -13.00 -4.33
N ASP A 471 19.98 -13.02 -4.78
CA ASP A 471 20.91 -14.14 -4.63
C ASP A 471 21.92 -13.89 -3.49
N ALA A 472 21.81 -12.76 -2.77
CA ALA A 472 22.70 -12.39 -1.68
C ALA A 472 22.60 -13.39 -0.52
N PRO A 473 23.75 -13.93 -0.01
CA PRO A 473 23.75 -15.02 0.95
C PRO A 473 23.26 -14.60 2.35
N ASP A 474 23.38 -13.33 2.68
CA ASP A 474 23.05 -12.80 4.00
C ASP A 474 22.71 -11.31 3.98
N LEU A 475 22.27 -10.78 5.11
CA LEU A 475 21.90 -9.37 5.26
C LEU A 475 23.06 -8.42 5.02
N ALA A 476 24.31 -8.80 5.32
CA ALA A 476 25.48 -7.94 5.11
C ALA A 476 25.73 -7.71 3.61
N ALA A 477 25.67 -8.80 2.83
CA ALA A 477 25.75 -8.74 1.37
C ALA A 477 24.57 -7.94 0.76
N GLN A 478 23.35 -8.13 1.29
CA GLN A 478 22.18 -7.36 0.88
C GLN A 478 22.34 -5.86 1.13
N LYS A 479 22.82 -5.47 2.32
CA LYS A 479 23.12 -4.06 2.66
C LYS A 479 24.15 -3.44 1.72
N LYS A 480 25.24 -4.16 1.43
CA LYS A 480 26.27 -3.71 0.51
C LYS A 480 25.68 -3.42 -0.88
N LEU A 481 24.92 -4.37 -1.44
CA LEU A 481 24.27 -4.20 -2.73
C LEU A 481 23.26 -3.03 -2.73
N CYS A 482 22.52 -2.81 -1.64
CA CYS A 482 21.61 -1.67 -1.51
C CYS A 482 22.36 -0.33 -1.54
N ALA A 483 23.52 -0.22 -0.86
CA ALA A 483 24.38 0.96 -0.91
C ALA A 483 24.94 1.21 -2.32
N GLU A 484 25.35 0.15 -3.02
CA GLU A 484 25.83 0.22 -4.41
C GLU A 484 24.70 0.61 -5.38
N MET A 485 23.47 0.08 -5.18
CA MET A 485 22.28 0.49 -5.95
C MET A 485 21.98 1.97 -5.76
N GLN A 486 22.07 2.48 -4.54
CA GLN A 486 21.83 3.90 -4.26
C GLN A 486 22.88 4.79 -4.91
N ALA A 487 24.16 4.44 -4.81
CA ALA A 487 25.23 5.14 -5.51
C ALA A 487 25.00 5.15 -7.04
N GLN A 488 24.65 4.00 -7.61
CA GLN A 488 24.38 3.89 -9.06
C GLN A 488 23.15 4.70 -9.48
N LEU A 489 22.08 4.71 -8.68
CA LEU A 489 20.93 5.56 -8.96
C LEU A 489 21.31 7.04 -9.00
N PHE A 490 22.18 7.50 -8.10
CA PHE A 490 22.59 8.90 -8.07
C PHE A 490 23.53 9.27 -9.22
N GLU A 491 24.24 8.29 -9.78
CA GLU A 491 24.98 8.46 -11.02
C GLU A 491 24.09 8.50 -12.28
N ASN A 492 23.01 7.71 -12.29
CA ASN A 492 22.07 7.63 -13.41
C ASN A 492 20.62 7.69 -12.90
N PRO A 493 20.13 8.88 -12.46
CA PRO A 493 18.84 8.98 -11.79
C PRO A 493 17.67 8.65 -12.70
N GLY A 494 16.97 7.55 -12.45
CA GLY A 494 15.66 7.26 -13.06
C GLY A 494 14.54 8.03 -12.34
N TYR A 495 14.77 8.44 -11.10
CA TYR A 495 13.91 9.30 -10.27
C TYR A 495 14.76 9.99 -9.18
N ALA A 496 14.17 10.95 -8.51
CA ALA A 496 14.78 11.62 -7.37
C ALA A 496 13.91 11.48 -6.11
N PRO A 497 14.46 11.03 -4.97
CA PRO A 497 13.75 11.04 -3.69
C PRO A 497 13.69 12.45 -3.13
N LEU A 498 12.49 12.89 -2.71
CA LEU A 498 12.22 14.27 -2.31
C LEU A 498 12.17 14.48 -0.79
N GLY A 499 12.55 13.46 -0.02
CA GLY A 499 12.37 13.42 1.43
C GLY A 499 11.24 12.49 1.82
N MET A 500 11.01 12.33 3.12
CA MET A 500 10.00 11.43 3.68
C MET A 500 9.08 12.19 4.62
N PHE A 501 7.81 11.84 4.59
CA PHE A 501 6.79 12.40 5.45
C PHE A 501 5.94 11.31 6.09
N TYR A 502 5.36 11.63 7.25
CA TYR A 502 4.42 10.79 7.96
C TYR A 502 3.02 11.36 7.84
N GLN A 503 2.04 10.47 7.66
CA GLN A 503 0.63 10.83 7.63
C GLN A 503 -0.02 10.40 8.94
N PRO A 504 -0.39 11.34 9.83
CA PRO A 504 -1.19 11.00 11.00
C PRO A 504 -2.55 10.47 10.61
N THR A 505 -3.09 9.63 11.47
CA THR A 505 -4.50 9.22 11.44
C THR A 505 -5.25 9.84 12.61
N ALA A 506 -6.57 10.00 12.49
CA ALA A 506 -7.42 10.51 13.57
C ALA A 506 -8.54 9.52 13.86
N PHE A 507 -8.76 9.21 15.13
CA PHE A 507 -9.81 8.28 15.55
C PHE A 507 -10.42 8.64 16.91
N ARG A 508 -11.61 8.11 17.18
CA ARG A 508 -12.27 8.25 18.47
C ARG A 508 -11.41 7.62 19.56
N SER A 509 -11.20 8.33 20.67
CA SER A 509 -10.30 7.89 21.76
C SER A 509 -10.78 6.64 22.50
N ASP A 510 -12.03 6.23 22.32
CA ASP A 510 -12.59 4.97 22.81
C ASP A 510 -12.21 3.77 21.91
N LEU A 511 -11.66 3.99 20.69
CA LEU A 511 -11.07 2.92 19.91
C LEU A 511 -9.72 2.52 20.48
N LYS A 512 -9.53 1.22 20.66
CA LYS A 512 -8.31 0.58 21.19
C LYS A 512 -7.77 -0.43 20.22
N ASP A 513 -6.51 -0.78 20.42
CA ASP A 513 -5.81 -1.84 19.68
C ASP A 513 -5.78 -1.61 18.16
N ILE A 514 -5.77 -0.32 17.73
CA ILE A 514 -5.52 0.05 16.34
C ILE A 514 -4.10 -0.37 16.01
N PRO A 515 -3.89 -1.27 15.03
CA PRO A 515 -2.57 -1.77 14.68
C PRO A 515 -1.61 -0.67 14.22
N GLU A 516 -0.32 -0.88 14.44
CA GLU A 516 0.74 -0.11 13.80
C GLU A 516 0.83 -0.47 12.31
N GLY A 517 1.36 0.43 11.50
CA GLY A 517 1.48 0.29 10.06
C GLY A 517 0.23 0.70 9.30
N ILE A 518 -0.09 -0.04 8.26
CA ILE A 518 -1.22 0.24 7.38
C ILE A 518 -2.57 0.05 8.11
N PRO A 519 -3.64 0.75 7.70
CA PRO A 519 -4.96 0.58 8.30
C PRO A 519 -5.45 -0.87 8.23
N GLN A 520 -5.76 -1.44 9.40
CA GLN A 520 -6.30 -2.77 9.58
C GLN A 520 -7.52 -2.70 10.48
N PHE A 521 -8.57 -3.46 10.17
CA PHE A 521 -9.87 -3.36 10.85
C PHE A 521 -10.15 -4.51 11.83
N TYR A 522 -9.32 -5.54 11.81
CA TYR A 522 -9.29 -6.57 12.84
C TYR A 522 -8.45 -6.11 14.04
N ARG A 523 -8.65 -6.70 15.19
CA ARG A 523 -8.11 -6.30 16.51
C ARG A 523 -8.67 -4.99 17.06
N VAL A 524 -9.09 -4.05 16.23
CA VAL A 524 -9.71 -2.78 16.67
C VAL A 524 -10.97 -3.06 17.46
N ARG A 525 -11.07 -2.48 18.66
CA ARG A 525 -12.24 -2.62 19.54
C ARG A 525 -12.59 -1.30 20.24
N ARG A 526 -13.77 -1.21 20.80
CA ARG A 526 -14.11 -0.13 21.74
C ARG A 526 -13.64 -0.48 23.15
N ALA A 527 -13.31 0.57 23.93
CA ALA A 527 -12.93 0.44 25.34
C ALA A 527 -14.03 -0.21 26.18
#